data_24bdada2528b61c63d6b821c52ec9128
#
_entry.id   24bdada2528b61c63d6b821c52ec9128
#
_cell.length_a   1.000
_cell.length_b   1.000
_cell.length_c   1.000
_cell.angle_alpha   90.00
_cell.angle_beta   90.00
_cell.angle_gamma   90.00
#
_symmetry.space_group_name_H-M   'P 1'
#
loop_
_entity.id
_entity.type
_entity.pdbx_description
1 polymer ?
#
loop_
_entity_poly.entity_id
_entity_poly.type
_entity_poly.pdbx_seq_one_letter_code
_entity_poly.pdbx_strand_id
1 'polypeptide(L)'
;IMFENRIEIRNPGGIYGRIRIDQLGKVQPDTRNPIIASELEVLKITENRYSGIPTIRRAMREYNLPEPEFLDERGCFIVKLYKYKENEYNKMIESSEEKNLIIFCKTPRTRNEICHYLGINSVSYVMKKYVMPLVERGILKMSIPDKPKSTKQLFYCE
;
A
#
# COMPACT_ATOMS: atom_id res chain seq x y z
N ILE A 1 11.95 2.07 -7.51
CA ILE A 1 11.88 1.89 -6.05
C ILE A 1 10.85 0.81 -5.76
N MET A 2 11.20 -0.14 -4.91
CA MET A 2 10.28 -1.19 -4.45
C MET A 2 9.81 -0.86 -3.03
N PHE A 3 8.51 -0.88 -2.82
CA PHE A 3 7.84 -0.78 -1.53
C PHE A 3 7.16 -2.13 -1.22
N GLU A 4 6.70 -2.32 0.00
CA GLU A 4 5.99 -3.53 0.41
C GLU A 4 4.74 -3.80 -0.43
N ASN A 5 3.97 -2.75 -0.73
CA ASN A 5 2.68 -2.83 -1.41
C ASN A 5 2.71 -2.38 -2.88
N ARG A 6 3.82 -1.84 -3.40
CA ARG A 6 3.90 -1.31 -4.77
C ARG A 6 5.32 -1.22 -5.30
N ILE A 7 5.42 -1.07 -6.60
CA ILE A 7 6.63 -0.68 -7.32
C ILE A 7 6.41 0.71 -7.91
N GLU A 8 7.37 1.62 -7.75
CA GLU A 8 7.39 2.92 -8.43
C GLU A 8 8.56 2.99 -9.40
N ILE A 9 8.25 3.29 -10.65
CA ILE A 9 9.22 3.57 -11.71
C ILE A 9 9.18 5.08 -11.96
N ARG A 10 10.32 5.74 -11.78
CA ARG A 10 10.44 7.21 -11.92
C ARG A 10 11.46 7.53 -12.98
N ASN A 11 11.06 8.32 -13.96
CA ASN A 11 11.93 8.86 -14.98
C ASN A 11 12.00 10.38 -14.86
N PRO A 12 13.19 10.98 -14.94
CA PRO A 12 13.34 12.43 -15.03
C PRO A 12 12.74 12.92 -16.35
N GLY A 13 12.11 14.08 -16.31
CA GLY A 13 11.32 14.64 -17.40
C GLY A 13 9.85 14.21 -17.34
N GLY A 14 8.95 15.16 -17.62
CA GLY A 14 7.52 14.89 -17.74
C GLY A 14 7.17 14.26 -19.09
N ILE A 15 5.86 14.11 -19.33
CA ILE A 15 5.33 13.66 -20.62
C ILE A 15 5.76 14.66 -21.69
N TYR A 16 6.32 14.14 -22.79
CA TYR A 16 6.74 14.95 -23.92
C TYR A 16 5.55 15.27 -24.85
N GLY A 17 5.53 16.52 -25.37
CA GLY A 17 4.57 16.93 -26.36
C GLY A 17 3.27 17.47 -25.77
N ARG A 18 2.16 17.28 -26.50
CA ARG A 18 0.82 17.83 -26.16
C ARG A 18 -0.09 16.84 -25.44
N ILE A 19 0.42 15.64 -25.16
CA ILE A 19 -0.38 14.59 -24.53
C ILE A 19 -0.53 14.86 -23.05
N ARG A 20 -1.76 14.75 -22.57
CA ARG A 20 -2.10 14.82 -21.16
C ARG A 20 -2.10 13.43 -20.52
N ILE A 21 -1.96 13.38 -19.20
CA ILE A 21 -1.92 12.12 -18.42
C ILE A 21 -3.17 11.25 -18.66
N ASP A 22 -4.34 11.87 -18.79
CA ASP A 22 -5.62 11.20 -19.03
C ASP A 22 -5.77 10.60 -20.44
N GLN A 23 -4.89 11.00 -21.37
CA GLN A 23 -4.84 10.54 -22.76
C GLN A 23 -3.84 9.40 -22.98
N LEU A 24 -3.03 9.07 -21.97
CA LEU A 24 -2.01 8.03 -22.07
C LEU A 24 -2.59 6.67 -22.48
N GLY A 25 -2.03 6.11 -23.56
CA GLY A 25 -2.49 4.86 -24.15
C GLY A 25 -3.77 4.94 -24.98
N LYS A 26 -4.33 6.14 -25.17
CA LYS A 26 -5.53 6.39 -25.99
C LYS A 26 -5.23 7.12 -27.29
N VAL A 27 -4.16 7.90 -27.30
CA VAL A 27 -3.73 8.70 -28.47
C VAL A 27 -2.28 8.40 -28.80
N GLN A 28 -1.89 8.73 -30.02
CA GLN A 28 -0.51 8.60 -30.50
C GLN A 28 0.41 9.51 -29.69
N PRO A 29 1.50 8.97 -29.12
CA PRO A 29 2.47 9.79 -28.41
C PRO A 29 3.28 10.68 -29.34
N ASP A 30 3.61 11.87 -28.89
CA ASP A 30 4.59 12.72 -29.52
C ASP A 30 5.99 12.14 -29.28
N THR A 31 6.87 12.25 -30.28
CA THR A 31 8.24 11.73 -30.24
C THR A 31 9.22 12.88 -30.41
N ARG A 32 10.24 12.97 -29.52
CA ARG A 32 11.29 14.00 -29.64
C ARG A 32 12.15 13.85 -30.88
N ASN A 33 12.43 12.60 -31.28
CA ASN A 33 13.31 12.25 -32.37
C ASN A 33 12.61 11.23 -33.29
N PRO A 34 11.70 11.67 -34.18
CA PRO A 34 10.91 10.77 -35.03
C PRO A 34 11.78 9.87 -35.92
N ILE A 35 12.89 10.41 -36.45
CA ILE A 35 13.81 9.64 -37.32
C ILE A 35 14.44 8.49 -36.52
N ILE A 36 14.98 8.77 -35.34
CA ILE A 36 15.58 7.73 -34.47
C ILE A 36 14.52 6.69 -34.06
N ALA A 37 13.33 7.11 -33.73
CA ALA A 37 12.25 6.21 -33.36
C ALA A 37 11.88 5.26 -34.52
N SER A 38 11.81 5.78 -35.76
CA SER A 38 11.53 4.98 -36.96
C SER A 38 12.67 4.00 -37.28
N GLU A 39 13.92 4.41 -37.16
CA GLU A 39 15.07 3.51 -37.38
C GLU A 39 15.10 2.38 -36.35
N LEU A 40 14.86 2.68 -35.08
CA LEU A 40 14.80 1.66 -34.02
C LEU A 40 13.64 0.68 -34.22
N GLU A 41 12.54 1.12 -34.81
CA GLU A 41 11.41 0.25 -35.17
C GLU A 41 11.76 -0.66 -36.34
N VAL A 42 12.41 -0.13 -37.40
CA VAL A 42 12.91 -0.92 -38.53
C VAL A 42 13.87 -2.00 -38.06
N LEU A 43 14.76 -1.67 -37.13
CA LEU A 43 15.70 -2.60 -36.50
C LEU A 43 15.04 -3.56 -35.48
N LYS A 44 13.73 -3.46 -35.24
CA LYS A 44 12.96 -4.26 -34.27
C LYS A 44 13.52 -4.16 -32.86
N ILE A 45 14.18 -3.06 -32.50
CA ILE A 45 14.68 -2.78 -31.15
C ILE A 45 13.56 -2.21 -30.28
N THR A 46 12.64 -1.43 -30.86
CA THR A 46 11.47 -0.86 -30.18
C THR A 46 10.20 -1.13 -30.97
N GLU A 47 9.07 -1.22 -30.26
CA GLU A 47 7.75 -1.21 -30.86
C GLU A 47 7.14 0.19 -30.71
N ASN A 48 7.01 0.93 -31.80
CA ASN A 48 6.38 2.26 -31.82
C ASN A 48 4.84 2.18 -31.96
N ARG A 49 4.22 1.20 -31.30
CA ARG A 49 2.80 0.84 -31.48
C ARG A 49 1.88 1.33 -30.36
N TYR A 50 2.35 2.21 -29.50
CA TYR A 50 1.56 2.71 -28.34
C TYR A 50 1.04 1.61 -27.41
N SER A 51 1.61 0.41 -27.51
CA SER A 51 1.11 -0.78 -26.82
C SER A 51 1.49 -0.84 -25.36
N GLY A 52 2.51 -0.08 -24.92
CA GLY A 52 3.06 -0.17 -23.55
C GLY A 52 2.03 0.09 -22.47
N ILE A 53 1.35 1.24 -22.49
CA ILE A 53 0.33 1.60 -21.48
C ILE A 53 -0.86 0.64 -21.50
N PRO A 54 -1.48 0.34 -22.68
CA PRO A 54 -2.53 -0.68 -22.76
C PRO A 54 -2.08 -2.06 -22.25
N THR A 55 -0.85 -2.46 -22.54
CA THR A 55 -0.30 -3.74 -22.08
C THR A 55 -0.17 -3.78 -20.55
N ILE A 56 0.37 -2.72 -19.93
CA ILE A 56 0.47 -2.63 -18.47
C ILE A 56 -0.94 -2.74 -17.85
N ARG A 57 -1.90 -1.96 -18.34
CA ARG A 57 -3.29 -2.01 -17.84
C ARG A 57 -3.91 -3.39 -18.01
N ARG A 58 -3.70 -4.03 -19.15
CA ARG A 58 -4.20 -5.39 -19.41
C ARG A 58 -3.57 -6.39 -18.45
N ALA A 59 -2.25 -6.40 -18.29
CA ALA A 59 -1.55 -7.29 -17.39
C ALA A 59 -2.03 -7.13 -15.95
N MET A 60 -2.17 -5.89 -15.45
CA MET A 60 -2.69 -5.66 -14.11
C MET A 60 -4.09 -6.25 -13.91
N ARG A 61 -4.99 -6.13 -14.90
CA ARG A 61 -6.32 -6.75 -14.87
C ARG A 61 -6.29 -8.26 -14.93
N GLU A 62 -5.48 -8.85 -15.80
CA GLU A 62 -5.35 -10.32 -15.95
C GLU A 62 -4.88 -10.97 -14.64
N TYR A 63 -4.00 -10.31 -13.89
CA TYR A 63 -3.55 -10.76 -12.58
C TYR A 63 -4.42 -10.27 -11.41
N ASN A 64 -5.60 -9.68 -11.70
CA ASN A 64 -6.52 -9.12 -10.70
C ASN A 64 -5.87 -8.11 -9.73
N LEU A 65 -4.86 -7.37 -10.21
CA LEU A 65 -4.17 -6.32 -9.48
C LEU A 65 -4.89 -4.97 -9.67
N PRO A 66 -4.65 -3.99 -8.78
CA PRO A 66 -5.18 -2.64 -8.93
C PRO A 66 -4.76 -2.00 -10.25
N GLU A 67 -5.58 -1.07 -10.76
CA GLU A 67 -5.19 -0.28 -11.93
C GLU A 67 -3.89 0.49 -11.66
N PRO A 68 -2.98 0.58 -12.66
CA PRO A 68 -1.74 1.32 -12.51
C PRO A 68 -2.01 2.82 -12.47
N GLU A 69 -1.26 3.54 -11.66
CA GLU A 69 -1.25 5.01 -11.66
C GLU A 69 -0.12 5.54 -12.53
N PHE A 70 -0.44 6.55 -13.32
CA PHE A 70 0.53 7.31 -14.12
C PHE A 70 0.47 8.76 -13.67
N LEU A 71 1.60 9.34 -13.27
CA LEU A 71 1.69 10.69 -12.74
C LEU A 71 2.76 11.47 -13.50
N ASP A 72 2.47 12.74 -13.75
CA ASP A 72 3.42 13.71 -14.28
C ASP A 72 3.58 14.81 -13.24
N GLU A 73 4.55 14.66 -12.36
CA GLU A 73 4.71 15.52 -11.21
C GLU A 73 6.16 15.92 -10.99
N ARG A 74 6.35 17.19 -10.66
CA ARG A 74 7.67 17.73 -10.28
C ARG A 74 8.79 17.46 -11.30
N GLY A 75 8.44 17.50 -12.59
CA GLY A 75 9.38 17.21 -13.65
C GLY A 75 9.80 15.74 -13.75
N CYS A 76 9.00 14.84 -13.24
CA CYS A 76 9.18 13.38 -13.34
C CYS A 76 7.91 12.71 -13.85
N PHE A 77 8.08 11.74 -14.72
CA PHE A 77 7.02 10.79 -15.05
C PHE A 77 7.13 9.58 -14.12
N ILE A 78 6.05 9.24 -13.45
CA ILE A 78 6.01 8.20 -12.42
C ILE A 78 4.96 7.17 -12.80
N VAL A 79 5.32 5.90 -12.75
CA VAL A 79 4.41 4.76 -12.86
C VAL A 79 4.38 4.04 -11.53
N LYS A 80 3.18 3.84 -10.96
CA LYS A 80 2.97 3.05 -9.75
C LYS A 80 2.17 1.80 -10.08
N LEU A 81 2.71 0.65 -9.71
CA LEU A 81 2.10 -0.66 -9.87
C LEU A 81 1.86 -1.24 -8.48
N TYR A 82 0.60 -1.42 -8.10
CA TYR A 82 0.20 -1.90 -6.78
C TYR A 82 0.09 -3.42 -6.75
N LYS A 83 0.54 -4.04 -5.67
CA LYS A 83 0.50 -5.49 -5.43
C LYS A 83 -0.84 -5.96 -4.84
N TYR A 84 -1.54 -5.08 -4.12
CA TYR A 84 -2.80 -5.37 -3.43
C TYR A 84 -3.78 -4.24 -3.63
N LYS A 85 -5.09 -4.53 -3.60
CA LYS A 85 -6.12 -3.51 -3.44
C LYS A 85 -5.97 -2.87 -2.06
N GLU A 86 -6.26 -1.59 -1.94
CA GLU A 86 -6.10 -0.83 -0.69
C GLU A 86 -6.78 -1.50 0.50
N ASN A 87 -8.00 -2.01 0.30
CA ASN A 87 -8.75 -2.72 1.33
C ASN A 87 -8.10 -4.04 1.76
N GLU A 88 -7.45 -4.74 0.84
CA GLU A 88 -6.75 -6.00 1.13
C GLU A 88 -5.44 -5.72 1.88
N TYR A 89 -4.72 -4.69 1.47
CA TYR A 89 -3.49 -4.26 2.15
C TYR A 89 -3.77 -3.81 3.58
N ASN A 90 -4.80 -2.99 3.78
CA ASN A 90 -5.20 -2.53 5.12
C ASN A 90 -5.61 -3.71 6.03
N LYS A 91 -6.38 -4.68 5.53
CA LYS A 91 -6.71 -5.90 6.28
C LYS A 91 -5.47 -6.73 6.62
N MET A 92 -4.50 -6.80 5.72
CA MET A 92 -3.25 -7.52 5.97
C MET A 92 -2.43 -6.85 7.08
N ILE A 93 -2.32 -5.53 7.07
CA ILE A 93 -1.63 -4.76 8.13
C ILE A 93 -2.36 -4.95 9.46
N GLU A 94 -3.67 -4.76 9.51
CA GLU A 94 -4.46 -4.93 10.73
C GLU A 94 -4.29 -6.35 11.31
N SER A 95 -4.33 -7.38 10.46
CA SER A 95 -4.09 -8.76 10.90
C SER A 95 -2.66 -9.00 11.40
N SER A 96 -1.67 -8.30 10.87
CA SER A 96 -0.27 -8.35 11.30
C SER A 96 -0.08 -7.64 12.64
N GLU A 97 -0.67 -6.44 12.81
CA GLU A 97 -0.66 -5.70 14.07
C GLU A 97 -1.35 -6.47 15.19
N GLU A 98 -2.51 -7.08 14.91
CA GLU A 98 -3.20 -7.96 15.86
C GLU A 98 -2.32 -9.13 16.31
N LYS A 99 -1.68 -9.83 15.36
CA LYS A 99 -0.76 -10.94 15.68
C LYS A 99 0.39 -10.49 16.55
N ASN A 100 1.02 -9.36 16.21
CA ASN A 100 2.12 -8.81 16.98
C ASN A 100 1.68 -8.40 18.39
N LEU A 101 0.48 -7.82 18.53
CA LEU A 101 -0.10 -7.46 19.81
C LEU A 101 -0.39 -8.70 20.67
N ILE A 102 -0.92 -9.77 20.09
CA ILE A 102 -1.14 -11.05 20.78
C ILE A 102 0.18 -11.60 21.31
N ILE A 103 1.23 -11.62 20.47
CA ILE A 103 2.56 -12.07 20.89
C ILE A 103 3.10 -11.20 22.03
N PHE A 104 2.95 -9.89 21.96
CA PHE A 104 3.36 -8.96 23.01
C PHE A 104 2.62 -9.18 24.33
N CYS A 105 1.34 -9.56 24.26
CA CYS A 105 0.48 -9.84 25.39
C CYS A 105 0.60 -11.27 25.96
N LYS A 106 1.52 -12.12 25.45
CA LYS A 106 1.88 -13.38 26.12
C LYS A 106 2.41 -13.16 27.54
N THR A 107 2.99 -12.00 27.79
CA THR A 107 3.26 -11.50 29.13
C THR A 107 2.20 -10.46 29.49
N PRO A 108 1.62 -10.50 30.71
CA PRO A 108 0.58 -9.52 31.11
C PRO A 108 1.06 -8.09 30.96
N ARG A 109 0.29 -7.25 30.24
CA ARG A 109 0.63 -5.88 29.89
C ARG A 109 -0.43 -4.89 30.34
N THR A 110 0.04 -3.72 30.78
CA THR A 110 -0.82 -2.57 31.09
C THR A 110 -1.27 -1.86 29.81
N ARG A 111 -2.29 -1.01 29.93
CA ARG A 111 -2.74 -0.15 28.83
C ARG A 111 -1.62 0.74 28.27
N ASN A 112 -0.81 1.31 29.17
CA ASN A 112 0.26 2.23 28.77
C ASN A 112 1.38 1.50 28.04
N GLU A 113 1.76 0.28 28.46
CA GLU A 113 2.73 -0.54 27.75
C GLU A 113 2.24 -0.92 26.36
N ILE A 114 0.96 -1.27 26.21
CA ILE A 114 0.36 -1.56 24.91
C ILE A 114 0.36 -0.31 24.00
N CYS A 115 0.02 0.86 24.53
CA CYS A 115 0.07 2.10 23.80
C CYS A 115 1.48 2.45 23.35
N HIS A 116 2.46 2.29 24.22
CA HIS A 116 3.87 2.51 23.90
C HIS A 116 4.37 1.54 22.82
N TYR A 117 4.00 0.26 22.93
CA TYR A 117 4.35 -0.76 21.94
C TYR A 117 3.78 -0.45 20.55
N LEU A 118 2.55 0.02 20.47
CA LEU A 118 1.91 0.40 19.21
C LEU A 118 2.34 1.80 18.70
N GLY A 119 3.12 2.57 19.47
CA GLY A 119 3.52 3.93 19.12
C GLY A 119 2.36 4.93 19.10
N ILE A 120 1.25 4.66 19.81
CA ILE A 120 0.03 5.46 19.79
C ILE A 120 -0.22 6.08 21.16
N ASN A 121 -0.28 7.41 21.23
CA ASN A 121 -0.45 8.13 22.50
C ASN A 121 -1.88 8.09 23.08
N SER A 122 -2.90 7.76 22.27
CA SER A 122 -4.29 7.75 22.70
C SER A 122 -4.70 6.40 23.27
N VAL A 123 -4.73 6.27 24.59
CA VAL A 123 -5.15 5.06 25.30
C VAL A 123 -6.56 4.63 24.92
N SER A 124 -7.51 5.58 24.86
CA SER A 124 -8.91 5.29 24.49
C SER A 124 -9.03 4.70 23.10
N TYR A 125 -8.27 5.22 22.15
CA TYR A 125 -8.24 4.73 20.77
C TYR A 125 -7.66 3.31 20.70
N VAL A 126 -6.50 3.10 21.34
CA VAL A 126 -5.85 1.78 21.38
C VAL A 126 -6.75 0.73 22.01
N MET A 127 -7.37 1.05 23.13
CA MET A 127 -8.31 0.13 23.80
C MET A 127 -9.48 -0.22 22.89
N LYS A 128 -10.13 0.77 22.28
CA LYS A 128 -11.33 0.57 21.45
C LYS A 128 -11.00 -0.16 20.13
N LYS A 129 -9.91 0.19 19.49
CA LYS A 129 -9.58 -0.34 18.15
C LYS A 129 -8.88 -1.69 18.19
N TYR A 130 -7.96 -1.89 19.12
CA TYR A 130 -7.07 -3.07 19.11
C TYR A 130 -7.36 -4.06 20.24
N VAL A 131 -7.51 -3.57 21.47
CA VAL A 131 -7.55 -4.46 22.66
C VAL A 131 -8.93 -5.06 22.90
N MET A 132 -9.97 -4.23 22.93
CA MET A 132 -11.33 -4.70 23.26
C MET A 132 -11.90 -5.71 22.26
N PRO A 133 -11.68 -5.56 20.93
CA PRO A 133 -12.11 -6.59 19.97
C PRO A 133 -11.44 -7.95 20.22
N LEU A 134 -10.18 -7.95 20.66
CA LEU A 134 -9.47 -9.19 21.02
C LEU A 134 -9.99 -9.79 22.33
N VAL A 135 -10.39 -8.96 23.28
CA VAL A 135 -11.02 -9.40 24.53
C VAL A 135 -12.41 -9.98 24.26
N GLU A 136 -13.23 -9.33 23.43
CA GLU A 136 -14.56 -9.80 23.03
C GLU A 136 -14.51 -11.13 22.29
N ARG A 137 -13.47 -11.35 21.49
CA ARG A 137 -13.20 -12.63 20.80
C ARG A 137 -12.58 -13.69 21.73
N GLY A 138 -12.30 -13.36 23.00
CA GLY A 138 -11.70 -14.28 23.97
C GLY A 138 -10.22 -14.56 23.75
N ILE A 139 -9.56 -13.84 22.85
CA ILE A 139 -8.11 -14.01 22.53
C ILE A 139 -7.27 -13.37 23.62
N LEU A 140 -7.64 -12.18 24.10
CA LEU A 140 -7.04 -11.54 25.26
C LEU A 140 -7.96 -11.67 26.48
N LYS A 141 -7.35 -11.87 27.62
CA LYS A 141 -8.02 -11.92 28.92
C LYS A 141 -7.69 -10.67 29.74
N MET A 142 -8.59 -10.30 30.62
CA MET A 142 -8.43 -9.20 31.57
C MET A 142 -8.15 -9.76 32.98
N SER A 143 -7.14 -9.24 33.68
CA SER A 143 -6.83 -9.66 35.04
C SER A 143 -7.91 -9.26 36.06
N ILE A 144 -8.66 -8.21 35.81
CA ILE A 144 -9.74 -7.73 36.67
C ILE A 144 -10.99 -7.45 35.79
N PRO A 145 -11.74 -8.49 35.37
CA PRO A 145 -12.87 -8.35 34.45
C PRO A 145 -13.98 -7.44 35.03
N ASP A 146 -14.24 -7.54 36.35
CA ASP A 146 -15.29 -6.78 37.05
C ASP A 146 -15.02 -5.26 37.10
N LYS A 147 -13.76 -4.86 36.89
CA LYS A 147 -13.34 -3.45 36.92
C LYS A 147 -12.52 -3.13 35.67
N PRO A 148 -13.12 -3.10 34.47
CA PRO A 148 -12.39 -2.92 33.20
C PRO A 148 -11.58 -1.63 33.12
N LYS A 149 -11.99 -0.58 33.83
CA LYS A 149 -11.31 0.73 33.85
C LYS A 149 -10.23 0.86 34.94
N SER A 150 -9.97 -0.18 35.74
CA SER A 150 -8.93 -0.15 36.77
C SER A 150 -7.55 0.23 36.21
N THR A 151 -6.81 1.05 36.92
CA THR A 151 -5.42 1.40 36.57
C THR A 151 -4.46 0.20 36.72
N LYS A 152 -4.86 -0.80 37.52
CA LYS A 152 -4.12 -2.06 37.71
C LYS A 152 -4.51 -3.17 36.73
N GLN A 153 -5.38 -2.87 35.77
CA GLN A 153 -5.81 -3.83 34.76
C GLN A 153 -4.65 -4.27 33.89
N LEU A 154 -4.46 -5.59 33.75
CA LEU A 154 -3.54 -6.19 32.77
C LEU A 154 -4.32 -6.95 31.71
N PHE A 155 -3.74 -7.01 30.53
CA PHE A 155 -4.23 -7.77 29.38
C PHE A 155 -3.19 -8.84 29.02
N TYR A 156 -3.65 -10.07 28.80
CA TYR A 156 -2.77 -11.19 28.51
C TYR A 156 -3.48 -12.25 27.66
N CYS A 157 -2.73 -13.09 26.98
CA CYS A 157 -3.20 -14.32 26.35
C CYS A 157 -2.49 -15.54 26.97
N GLU A 158 -3.15 -16.66 26.93
CA GLU A 158 -2.57 -17.96 27.30
C GLU A 158 -1.78 -18.57 26.17
#